data_8abc14df603d2adc2375360f2cc3c1f9
#
_entry.id   8abc14df603d2adc2375360f2cc3c1f9
#
_cell.length_a   1.000
_cell.length_b   1.000
_cell.length_c   1.000
_cell.angle_alpha   90.00
_cell.angle_beta   90.00
_cell.angle_gamma   90.00
#
_symmetry.space_group_name_H-M   'P 1'
#
loop_
_entity.id
_entity.type
_entity.pdbx_description
1 polymer ?
#
loop_
_entity_poly.entity_id
_entity_poly.type
_entity_poly.pdbx_seq_one_letter_code
_entity_poly.pdbx_strand_id
1 'polypeptide(L)'
;MKIISIIFFLTSGLLLSQNEVSRDFKKIPEILDNPELLHPFIIPDSRYEYWSVLRNNPDPDLAVIYESQMPQYMTLNDPAPEKGFFRKCLGEDCFSYLMACENGRSIYFSTEQRLRDFIGSVDNLPEAVLIANTYGFSVDATNRLGSSYKIDDRYISLYVSKTKSCPLTRESFLIKINRKNGKPDFKSNGIYFTSEDCIAE
;
A
#
# COMPACT_ATOMS: atom_id res chain seq x y z
N MET A 1 8.33 69.49 19.96
CA MET A 1 7.94 68.45 18.95
C MET A 1 8.32 67.06 19.48
N LYS A 2 7.35 66.25 19.88
CA LYS A 2 7.57 64.87 20.36
C LYS A 2 7.27 63.93 19.20
N ILE A 3 8.29 63.20 18.74
CA ILE A 3 8.18 62.18 17.70
C ILE A 3 7.73 60.89 18.39
N ILE A 4 6.51 60.44 18.11
CA ILE A 4 5.97 59.15 18.57
C ILE A 4 6.39 58.13 17.54
N SER A 5 7.35 57.24 17.94
CA SER A 5 7.79 56.10 17.14
C SER A 5 6.77 54.97 17.32
N ILE A 6 5.97 54.71 16.29
CA ILE A 6 5.03 53.58 16.27
C ILE A 6 5.84 52.36 15.79
N ILE A 7 6.14 51.46 16.72
CA ILE A 7 6.75 50.15 16.41
C ILE A 7 5.60 49.23 15.97
N PHE A 8 5.55 48.95 14.66
CA PHE A 8 4.67 47.90 14.10
C PHE A 8 5.28 46.54 14.39
N PHE A 9 4.75 45.82 15.38
CA PHE A 9 5.04 44.42 15.58
C PHE A 9 4.32 43.62 14.48
N LEU A 10 5.06 43.27 13.43
CA LEU A 10 4.66 42.22 12.47
C LEU A 10 4.77 40.85 13.16
N THR A 11 3.69 40.45 13.81
CA THR A 11 3.54 39.04 14.21
C THR A 11 3.31 38.19 12.91
N SER A 12 4.40 37.69 12.36
CA SER A 12 4.35 36.64 11.37
C SER A 12 3.76 35.39 12.03
N GLY A 13 2.44 35.28 12.01
CA GLY A 13 1.75 34.03 12.35
C GLY A 13 2.22 32.94 11.39
N LEU A 14 3.12 32.10 11.83
CA LEU A 14 3.35 30.81 11.23
C LEU A 14 2.02 30.05 11.30
N LEU A 15 1.25 30.10 10.20
CA LEU A 15 0.15 29.19 9.97
C LEU A 15 0.77 27.79 9.89
N LEU A 16 0.90 27.14 11.05
CA LEU A 16 1.04 25.69 11.11
C LEU A 16 -0.22 25.14 10.44
N SER A 17 -0.12 24.82 9.16
CA SER A 17 -1.13 24.04 8.46
C SER A 17 -1.28 22.76 9.26
N GLN A 18 -2.28 22.71 10.14
CA GLN A 18 -2.65 21.46 10.79
C GLN A 18 -3.10 20.53 9.68
N ASN A 19 -2.39 19.43 9.55
CA ASN A 19 -2.68 18.36 8.60
C ASN A 19 -3.96 17.65 9.08
N GLU A 20 -5.13 18.19 8.74
CA GLU A 20 -6.41 17.60 9.10
C GLU A 20 -6.95 16.72 7.97
N VAL A 21 -7.37 15.52 8.34
CA VAL A 21 -8.15 14.66 7.44
C VAL A 21 -9.59 15.16 7.42
N SER A 22 -10.12 15.47 6.24
CA SER A 22 -11.50 15.90 6.07
C SER A 22 -12.49 14.90 6.69
N ARG A 23 -13.62 15.40 7.21
CA ARG A 23 -14.62 14.62 7.95
C ARG A 23 -15.33 13.55 7.10
N ASP A 24 -15.32 13.70 5.80
CA ASP A 24 -15.89 12.76 4.83
C ASP A 24 -15.03 11.51 4.59
N PHE A 25 -13.80 11.50 5.13
CA PHE A 25 -12.97 10.30 5.15
C PHE A 25 -13.32 9.40 6.34
N LYS A 26 -13.42 8.10 6.08
CA LYS A 26 -13.61 7.04 7.07
C LYS A 26 -12.26 6.46 7.48
N LYS A 27 -12.18 5.86 8.68
CA LYS A 27 -10.99 5.11 9.11
C LYS A 27 -10.87 3.81 8.28
N ILE A 28 -9.66 3.51 7.81
CA ILE A 28 -9.34 2.21 7.20
C ILE A 28 -9.46 1.13 8.28
N PRO A 29 -10.16 0.00 8.03
CA PRO A 29 -10.21 -1.13 8.96
C PRO A 29 -8.81 -1.65 9.30
N GLU A 30 -8.56 -1.98 10.57
CA GLU A 30 -7.23 -2.40 11.07
C GLU A 30 -6.70 -3.66 10.36
N ILE A 31 -7.58 -4.57 9.99
CA ILE A 31 -7.20 -5.79 9.27
C ILE A 31 -6.50 -5.49 7.92
N LEU A 32 -6.68 -4.30 7.36
CA LEU A 32 -6.06 -3.90 6.10
C LEU A 32 -4.64 -3.32 6.26
N ASP A 33 -4.07 -3.30 7.48
CA ASP A 33 -2.66 -2.93 7.70
C ASP A 33 -1.70 -4.06 7.32
N ASN A 34 -2.18 -5.31 7.27
CA ASN A 34 -1.40 -6.47 6.84
C ASN A 34 -1.62 -6.78 5.36
N PRO A 35 -0.61 -6.55 4.49
CA PRO A 35 -0.72 -6.79 3.05
C PRO A 35 -1.09 -8.24 2.67
N GLU A 36 -0.71 -9.23 3.49
CA GLU A 36 -1.00 -10.65 3.19
C GLU A 36 -2.49 -10.95 3.26
N LEU A 37 -3.23 -10.23 4.10
CA LEU A 37 -4.67 -10.39 4.25
C LEU A 37 -5.47 -9.69 3.12
N LEU A 38 -4.80 -8.95 2.23
CA LEU A 38 -5.47 -8.22 1.14
C LEU A 38 -5.66 -9.06 -0.11
N HIS A 39 -4.84 -10.08 -0.33
CA HIS A 39 -4.85 -10.88 -1.55
C HIS A 39 -6.20 -11.55 -1.85
N PRO A 40 -6.97 -12.07 -0.87
CA PRO A 40 -8.29 -12.66 -1.14
C PRO A 40 -9.31 -11.70 -1.76
N PHE A 41 -9.07 -10.40 -1.69
CA PHE A 41 -9.97 -9.36 -2.21
C PHE A 41 -9.60 -8.88 -3.61
N ILE A 42 -8.51 -9.40 -4.20
CA ILE A 42 -8.12 -9.04 -5.57
C ILE A 42 -9.12 -9.60 -6.56
N ILE A 43 -9.59 -8.72 -7.44
CA ILE A 43 -10.37 -9.05 -8.63
C ILE A 43 -9.45 -8.80 -9.83
N PRO A 44 -8.84 -9.85 -10.42
CA PRO A 44 -7.90 -9.69 -11.52
C PRO A 44 -8.55 -9.02 -12.74
N ASP A 45 -7.83 -8.12 -13.41
CA ASP A 45 -8.28 -7.43 -14.64
C ASP A 45 -8.51 -8.41 -15.82
N SER A 46 -7.82 -9.54 -15.80
CA SER A 46 -7.98 -10.64 -16.74
C SER A 46 -8.55 -11.90 -16.08
N ARG A 47 -9.21 -12.74 -16.88
CA ARG A 47 -9.72 -14.03 -16.38
C ARG A 47 -8.61 -15.08 -16.41
N TYR A 48 -8.27 -15.59 -15.23
CA TYR A 48 -7.36 -16.71 -15.07
C TYR A 48 -8.13 -17.96 -14.63
N GLU A 49 -7.68 -19.13 -15.07
CA GLU A 49 -8.25 -20.43 -14.67
C GLU A 49 -7.97 -20.69 -13.18
N TYR A 50 -6.81 -20.23 -12.73
CA TYR A 50 -6.32 -20.35 -11.36
C TYR A 50 -5.28 -19.26 -11.09
N TRP A 51 -5.18 -18.78 -9.86
CA TRP A 51 -4.08 -17.94 -9.44
C TRP A 51 -3.81 -18.08 -7.94
N SER A 52 -2.56 -17.85 -7.55
CA SER A 52 -2.11 -17.95 -6.18
C SER A 52 -1.06 -16.89 -5.87
N VAL A 53 -0.97 -16.48 -4.62
CA VAL A 53 0.12 -15.69 -4.08
C VAL A 53 0.97 -16.58 -3.21
N LEU A 54 2.22 -16.66 -3.54
CA LEU A 54 3.18 -17.56 -2.94
C LEU A 54 4.33 -16.75 -2.32
N ARG A 55 4.96 -17.32 -1.32
CA ARG A 55 6.19 -16.83 -0.72
C ARG A 55 7.34 -17.76 -1.12
N ASN A 56 8.49 -17.19 -1.47
CA ASN A 56 9.72 -17.96 -1.59
C ASN A 56 10.19 -18.35 -0.18
N ASN A 57 9.72 -19.49 0.30
CA ASN A 57 10.05 -20.04 1.61
C ASN A 57 10.51 -21.49 1.43
N PRO A 58 11.62 -21.92 2.06
CA PRO A 58 12.05 -23.31 2.03
C PRO A 58 11.07 -24.27 2.68
N ASP A 59 10.20 -23.79 3.57
CA ASP A 59 9.09 -24.57 4.14
C ASP A 59 7.86 -24.48 3.23
N PRO A 60 7.47 -25.56 2.55
CA PRO A 60 6.35 -25.55 1.61
C PRO A 60 5.00 -25.25 2.28
N ASP A 61 4.83 -25.57 3.56
CA ASP A 61 3.58 -25.32 4.30
C ASP A 61 3.37 -23.82 4.56
N LEU A 62 4.46 -23.02 4.52
CA LEU A 62 4.43 -21.57 4.67
C LEU A 62 4.50 -20.81 3.33
N ALA A 63 4.58 -21.55 2.22
CA ALA A 63 4.76 -20.95 0.89
C ALA A 63 3.48 -20.34 0.33
N VAL A 64 2.30 -20.86 0.64
CA VAL A 64 1.02 -20.38 0.11
C VAL A 64 0.46 -19.30 1.02
N ILE A 65 0.36 -18.06 0.50
CA ILE A 65 -0.29 -16.94 1.19
C ILE A 65 -1.78 -16.90 0.84
N TYR A 66 -2.10 -17.12 -0.43
CA TYR A 66 -3.46 -17.18 -0.94
C TYR A 66 -3.51 -18.04 -2.20
N GLU A 67 -4.61 -18.74 -2.39
CA GLU A 67 -4.93 -19.42 -3.65
C GLU A 67 -6.41 -19.31 -3.98
N SER A 68 -6.72 -19.13 -5.27
CA SER A 68 -8.06 -19.27 -5.79
C SER A 68 -8.41 -20.76 -5.92
N GLN A 69 -9.67 -21.06 -6.23
CA GLN A 69 -10.06 -22.47 -6.41
C GLN A 69 -9.32 -23.11 -7.60
N MET A 70 -8.44 -24.08 -7.31
CA MET A 70 -7.71 -24.81 -8.33
C MET A 70 -8.62 -25.85 -9.01
N PRO A 71 -8.66 -25.93 -10.35
CA PRO A 71 -9.33 -27.01 -11.06
C PRO A 71 -8.70 -28.37 -10.76
N GLN A 72 -9.51 -29.42 -10.55
CA GLN A 72 -9.03 -30.76 -10.16
C GLN A 72 -8.05 -31.43 -11.15
N TYR A 73 -8.09 -31.00 -12.41
CA TYR A 73 -7.22 -31.56 -13.47
C TYR A 73 -5.88 -30.82 -13.59
N MET A 74 -5.66 -29.78 -12.79
CA MET A 74 -4.47 -28.94 -12.92
C MET A 74 -3.37 -29.42 -11.99
N THR A 75 -2.19 -29.63 -12.55
CA THR A 75 -0.93 -29.84 -11.83
C THR A 75 0.08 -28.80 -12.26
N LEU A 76 0.67 -28.11 -11.30
CA LEU A 76 1.65 -27.05 -11.54
C LEU A 76 3.02 -27.52 -11.06
N ASN A 77 3.96 -27.62 -11.99
CA ASN A 77 5.34 -28.07 -11.72
C ASN A 77 6.38 -27.03 -12.19
N ASP A 78 5.97 -25.77 -12.32
CA ASP A 78 6.85 -24.73 -12.81
C ASP A 78 7.77 -24.21 -11.69
N PRO A 79 9.04 -23.89 -12.01
CA PRO A 79 9.97 -23.37 -11.02
C PRO A 79 9.53 -21.97 -10.53
N ALA A 80 9.77 -21.69 -9.25
CA ALA A 80 9.54 -20.36 -8.68
C ALA A 80 10.44 -19.31 -9.37
N PRO A 81 10.00 -18.03 -9.48
CA PRO A 81 10.83 -16.96 -9.98
C PRO A 81 11.99 -16.67 -9.02
N GLU A 82 13.09 -16.10 -9.54
CA GLU A 82 14.27 -15.73 -8.75
C GLU A 82 14.08 -14.49 -7.86
N LYS A 83 13.01 -13.74 -8.07
CA LYS A 83 12.69 -12.51 -7.34
C LYS A 83 11.19 -12.28 -7.28
N GLY A 84 10.78 -11.44 -6.34
CA GLY A 84 9.37 -11.10 -6.13
C GLY A 84 9.19 -9.71 -5.54
N PHE A 85 7.99 -9.44 -5.04
CA PHE A 85 7.58 -8.23 -4.36
C PHE A 85 7.46 -8.43 -2.84
N PHE A 86 7.30 -7.33 -2.08
CA PHE A 86 7.12 -7.33 -0.62
C PHE A 86 8.17 -8.16 0.15
N ARG A 87 9.42 -7.73 0.10
CA ARG A 87 10.56 -8.32 0.82
C ARG A 87 10.50 -8.06 2.33
N LYS A 88 9.44 -8.49 2.99
CA LYS A 88 9.22 -8.25 4.44
C LYS A 88 9.08 -9.52 5.24
N CYS A 89 9.73 -10.58 4.85
CA CYS A 89 9.75 -11.80 5.62
C CYS A 89 11.13 -12.04 6.27
N LEU A 90 11.20 -12.94 7.24
CA LEU A 90 12.45 -13.27 7.92
C LEU A 90 13.40 -13.98 6.93
N GLY A 91 14.49 -13.32 6.56
CA GLY A 91 15.54 -13.83 5.68
C GLY A 91 15.86 -12.89 4.51
N GLU A 92 17.12 -12.84 4.09
CA GLU A 92 17.61 -11.93 3.06
C GLU A 92 17.02 -12.20 1.67
N ASP A 93 16.62 -13.44 1.38
CA ASP A 93 16.09 -13.88 0.09
C ASP A 93 14.58 -14.13 0.08
N CYS A 94 13.88 -13.65 1.11
CA CYS A 94 12.44 -13.86 1.22
C CYS A 94 11.67 -12.81 0.42
N PHE A 95 10.76 -13.28 -0.45
CA PHE A 95 9.86 -12.44 -1.23
C PHE A 95 8.54 -13.15 -1.54
N SER A 96 7.53 -12.39 -1.89
CA SER A 96 6.27 -12.92 -2.40
C SER A 96 6.21 -12.76 -3.92
N TYR A 97 5.48 -13.65 -4.58
CA TYR A 97 5.17 -13.56 -6.01
C TYR A 97 3.76 -14.09 -6.27
N LEU A 98 3.17 -13.65 -7.37
CA LEU A 98 1.89 -14.16 -7.82
C LEU A 98 2.10 -15.03 -9.05
N MET A 99 1.45 -16.18 -9.07
CA MET A 99 1.38 -17.08 -10.21
C MET A 99 -0.07 -17.19 -10.65
N ALA A 100 -0.31 -17.04 -11.94
CA ALA A 100 -1.62 -17.25 -12.56
C ALA A 100 -1.51 -18.27 -13.69
N CYS A 101 -2.59 -18.99 -13.94
CA CYS A 101 -2.67 -19.94 -15.06
C CYS A 101 -3.66 -19.41 -16.11
N GLU A 102 -3.20 -19.35 -17.34
CA GLU A 102 -3.99 -18.98 -18.51
C GLU A 102 -3.71 -19.95 -19.66
N ASN A 103 -4.74 -20.62 -20.19
CA ASN A 103 -4.62 -21.61 -21.25
C ASN A 103 -3.61 -22.73 -20.92
N GLY A 104 -3.62 -23.20 -19.67
CA GLY A 104 -2.73 -24.25 -19.18
C GLY A 104 -1.25 -23.85 -19.04
N ARG A 105 -0.93 -22.55 -19.04
CA ARG A 105 0.42 -22.02 -18.86
C ARG A 105 0.51 -21.13 -17.64
N SER A 106 1.59 -21.28 -16.88
CA SER A 106 1.88 -20.41 -15.74
C SER A 106 2.44 -19.07 -16.20
N ILE A 107 1.90 -18.00 -15.63
CA ILE A 107 2.36 -16.62 -15.80
C ILE A 107 2.76 -16.10 -14.43
N TYR A 108 3.97 -15.54 -14.31
CA TYR A 108 4.49 -15.01 -13.05
C TYR A 108 4.44 -13.48 -13.00
N PHE A 109 3.92 -12.97 -11.90
CA PHE A 109 3.91 -11.55 -11.54
C PHE A 109 4.85 -11.40 -10.33
N SER A 110 6.09 -11.04 -10.59
CA SER A 110 7.20 -11.08 -9.63
C SER A 110 7.81 -9.71 -9.32
N THR A 111 7.08 -8.64 -9.60
CA THR A 111 7.46 -7.27 -9.22
C THR A 111 6.22 -6.49 -8.80
N GLU A 112 6.41 -5.42 -8.02
CA GLU A 112 5.32 -4.52 -7.62
C GLU A 112 4.55 -3.97 -8.84
N GLN A 113 5.24 -3.67 -9.94
CA GLN A 113 4.58 -3.22 -11.17
C GLN A 113 3.69 -4.32 -11.76
N ARG A 114 4.20 -5.56 -11.83
CA ARG A 114 3.43 -6.70 -12.36
C ARG A 114 2.24 -7.03 -11.48
N LEU A 115 2.35 -6.86 -10.15
CA LEU A 115 1.21 -7.00 -9.25
C LEU A 115 0.13 -5.94 -9.55
N ARG A 116 0.53 -4.69 -9.79
CA ARG A 116 -0.41 -3.64 -10.24
C ARG A 116 -1.05 -3.95 -11.58
N ASP A 117 -0.28 -4.49 -12.52
CA ASP A 117 -0.80 -4.91 -13.84
C ASP A 117 -1.82 -6.06 -13.71
N PHE A 118 -1.62 -6.96 -12.75
CA PHE A 118 -2.55 -8.05 -12.45
C PHE A 118 -3.87 -7.54 -11.86
N ILE A 119 -3.82 -6.54 -10.97
CA ILE A 119 -4.99 -5.90 -10.39
C ILE A 119 -5.72 -5.08 -11.46
N GLY A 120 -5.00 -4.26 -12.24
CA GLY A 120 -5.52 -3.40 -13.31
C GLY A 120 -6.49 -2.32 -12.80
N SER A 121 -7.80 -2.55 -12.96
CA SER A 121 -8.84 -1.72 -12.36
C SER A 121 -8.92 -1.93 -10.84
N VAL A 122 -9.41 -0.92 -10.11
CA VAL A 122 -9.44 -0.98 -8.62
C VAL A 122 -10.90 -0.89 -8.16
N ASP A 123 -11.42 -2.02 -7.76
CA ASP A 123 -12.84 -2.16 -7.47
C ASP A 123 -13.19 -1.95 -5.99
N ASN A 124 -12.22 -2.18 -5.10
CA ASN A 124 -12.43 -2.19 -3.66
C ASN A 124 -11.28 -1.54 -2.87
N LEU A 125 -11.53 -1.30 -1.58
CA LEU A 125 -10.55 -0.68 -0.67
C LEU A 125 -9.29 -1.54 -0.45
N PRO A 126 -9.38 -2.87 -0.21
CA PRO A 126 -8.20 -3.73 -0.12
C PRO A 126 -7.24 -3.62 -1.31
N GLU A 127 -7.75 -3.63 -2.55
CA GLU A 127 -6.92 -3.43 -3.74
C GLU A 127 -6.22 -2.07 -3.76
N ALA A 128 -6.94 -1.01 -3.37
CA ALA A 128 -6.35 0.33 -3.27
C ALA A 128 -5.23 0.39 -2.24
N VAL A 129 -5.40 -0.26 -1.08
CA VAL A 129 -4.36 -0.36 -0.05
C VAL A 129 -3.18 -1.19 -0.57
N LEU A 130 -3.45 -2.30 -1.24
CA LEU A 130 -2.40 -3.15 -1.82
C LEU A 130 -1.58 -2.38 -2.88
N ILE A 131 -2.24 -1.61 -3.76
CA ILE A 131 -1.54 -0.71 -4.69
C ILE A 131 -0.69 0.31 -3.93
N ALA A 132 -1.19 0.96 -2.88
CA ALA A 132 -0.39 1.87 -2.08
C ALA A 132 0.84 1.19 -1.47
N ASN A 133 0.71 -0.06 -0.98
CA ASN A 133 1.83 -0.83 -0.46
C ASN A 133 2.92 -1.08 -1.53
N THR A 134 2.55 -1.27 -2.81
CA THR A 134 3.53 -1.43 -3.90
C THR A 134 4.40 -0.19 -4.15
N TYR A 135 4.03 0.96 -3.60
CA TYR A 135 4.81 2.21 -3.64
C TYR A 135 5.50 2.52 -2.30
N GLY A 136 5.49 1.55 -1.36
CA GLY A 136 6.14 1.67 -0.06
C GLY A 136 5.35 2.48 0.97
N PHE A 137 4.04 2.66 0.76
CA PHE A 137 3.16 3.22 1.77
C PHE A 137 2.56 2.12 2.65
N SER A 138 2.22 2.46 3.88
CA SER A 138 1.59 1.56 4.84
C SER A 138 0.39 2.22 5.53
N VAL A 139 -0.53 1.41 6.01
CA VAL A 139 -1.61 1.88 6.89
C VAL A 139 -1.05 2.06 8.30
N ASP A 140 -1.26 3.22 8.92
CA ASP A 140 -1.01 3.43 10.35
C ASP A 140 -2.34 3.41 11.08
N ALA A 141 -2.75 2.22 11.54
CA ALA A 141 -4.05 2.02 12.19
C ALA A 141 -4.25 2.89 13.45
N THR A 142 -3.17 3.44 14.02
CA THR A 142 -3.21 4.28 15.22
C THR A 142 -3.57 5.74 14.95
N ASN A 143 -3.36 6.23 13.69
CA ASN A 143 -3.54 7.64 13.37
C ASN A 143 -4.36 7.83 12.08
N ARG A 144 -5.37 8.71 12.13
CA ARG A 144 -6.21 9.05 10.97
C ARG A 144 -5.44 9.64 9.78
N LEU A 145 -4.31 10.31 10.04
CA LEU A 145 -3.43 10.85 9.01
C LEU A 145 -2.71 9.75 8.22
N GLY A 146 -2.63 8.52 8.76
CA GLY A 146 -2.05 7.36 8.11
C GLY A 146 -3.05 6.23 7.85
N SER A 147 -4.35 6.44 8.17
CA SER A 147 -5.37 5.37 8.10
C SER A 147 -6.76 5.94 7.83
N SER A 148 -6.93 6.64 6.70
CA SER A 148 -8.26 7.13 6.32
C SER A 148 -8.51 6.94 4.83
N TYR A 149 -9.77 6.76 4.45
CA TYR A 149 -10.15 6.56 3.06
C TYR A 149 -11.48 7.22 2.69
N LYS A 150 -11.64 7.50 1.41
CA LYS A 150 -12.88 7.91 0.77
C LYS A 150 -12.99 7.23 -0.59
N ILE A 151 -14.17 6.75 -0.91
CA ILE A 151 -14.47 6.13 -2.22
C ILE A 151 -15.51 6.99 -2.92
N ASP A 152 -15.25 7.33 -4.17
CA ASP A 152 -16.22 7.89 -5.10
C ASP A 152 -16.24 7.09 -6.41
N ASP A 153 -17.01 7.51 -7.39
CA ASP A 153 -17.18 6.78 -8.65
C ASP A 153 -15.89 6.67 -9.48
N ARG A 154 -14.96 7.61 -9.32
CA ARG A 154 -13.74 7.71 -10.13
C ARG A 154 -12.48 7.33 -9.38
N TYR A 155 -12.47 7.56 -8.06
CA TYR A 155 -11.26 7.45 -7.26
C TYR A 155 -11.51 6.73 -5.94
N ILE A 156 -10.49 6.00 -5.49
CA ILE A 156 -10.33 5.65 -4.09
C ILE A 156 -9.20 6.53 -3.56
N SER A 157 -9.52 7.36 -2.57
CA SER A 157 -8.58 8.29 -1.94
C SER A 157 -8.18 7.76 -0.57
N LEU A 158 -6.89 7.66 -0.31
CA LEU A 158 -6.32 7.13 0.92
C LEU A 158 -5.43 8.18 1.59
N TYR A 159 -5.53 8.32 2.91
CA TYR A 159 -4.45 8.85 3.73
C TYR A 159 -3.69 7.65 4.30
N VAL A 160 -2.44 7.51 3.91
CA VAL A 160 -1.53 6.45 4.33
C VAL A 160 -0.19 7.04 4.75
N SER A 161 0.65 6.24 5.40
CA SER A 161 1.92 6.70 5.92
C SER A 161 3.11 6.20 5.10
N LYS A 162 4.17 7.00 5.12
CA LYS A 162 5.50 6.55 4.76
C LYS A 162 6.40 6.71 5.99
N THR A 163 7.01 5.61 6.41
CA THR A 163 7.87 5.57 7.58
C THR A 163 9.33 5.64 7.13
N LYS A 164 10.13 6.46 7.84
CA LYS A 164 11.59 6.46 7.79
C LYS A 164 12.08 5.95 9.14
N SER A 165 13.04 5.03 9.11
CA SER A 165 13.49 4.28 10.29
C SER A 165 14.44 5.06 11.20
N CYS A 166 15.25 6.01 10.66
CA CYS A 166 16.22 6.74 11.47
C CYS A 166 16.44 8.19 10.99
N PRO A 167 16.14 9.24 11.77
CA PRO A 167 15.25 9.19 12.92
C PRO A 167 13.88 8.70 12.52
N LEU A 168 13.18 8.05 13.46
CA LEU A 168 11.84 7.53 13.15
C LEU A 168 10.87 8.68 12.85
N THR A 169 10.45 8.75 11.59
CA THR A 169 9.44 9.71 11.18
C THR A 169 8.31 9.02 10.42
N ARG A 170 7.08 9.52 10.60
CA ARG A 170 5.93 9.11 9.78
C ARG A 170 5.36 10.32 9.08
N GLU A 171 5.30 10.23 7.76
CA GLU A 171 4.74 11.25 6.88
C GLU A 171 3.42 10.76 6.31
N SER A 172 2.41 11.62 6.37
CA SER A 172 1.09 11.37 5.78
C SER A 172 1.11 11.69 4.29
N PHE A 173 0.49 10.83 3.49
CA PHE A 173 0.27 11.06 2.06
C PHE A 173 -1.19 10.87 1.71
N LEU A 174 -1.74 11.83 0.97
CA LEU A 174 -3.00 11.64 0.27
C LEU A 174 -2.69 10.99 -1.08
N ILE A 175 -3.18 9.77 -1.27
CA ILE A 175 -3.08 9.01 -2.52
C ILE A 175 -4.47 8.97 -3.16
N LYS A 176 -4.58 9.40 -4.42
CA LYS A 176 -5.80 9.27 -5.20
C LYS A 176 -5.57 8.22 -6.29
N ILE A 177 -6.21 7.08 -6.17
CA ILE A 177 -6.09 5.97 -7.13
C ILE A 177 -7.29 6.02 -8.07
N ASN A 178 -7.01 6.14 -9.36
CA ASN A 178 -8.06 6.08 -10.38
C ASN A 178 -8.59 4.65 -10.50
N ARG A 179 -9.89 4.45 -10.26
CA ARG A 179 -10.50 3.12 -10.23
C ARG A 179 -10.43 2.37 -11.55
N LYS A 180 -10.50 3.08 -12.67
CA LYS A 180 -10.52 2.46 -14.01
C LYS A 180 -9.18 1.85 -14.44
N ASN A 181 -8.04 2.38 -13.95
CA ASN A 181 -6.73 2.00 -14.45
C ASN A 181 -5.66 1.85 -13.36
N GLY A 182 -6.06 1.88 -12.09
CA GLY A 182 -5.16 1.70 -10.95
C GLY A 182 -4.08 2.77 -10.78
N LYS A 183 -4.06 3.84 -11.61
CA LYS A 183 -3.01 4.87 -11.56
C LYS A 183 -3.17 5.76 -10.33
N PRO A 184 -2.15 5.85 -9.47
CA PRO A 184 -2.17 6.73 -8.31
C PRO A 184 -1.62 8.12 -8.63
N ASP A 185 -2.12 9.12 -7.90
CA ASP A 185 -1.55 10.43 -7.74
C ASP A 185 -1.21 10.64 -6.26
N PHE A 186 -0.02 11.17 -5.97
CA PHE A 186 0.53 11.27 -4.63
C PHE A 186 0.71 12.72 -4.20
N LYS A 187 0.24 13.07 -3.01
CA LYS A 187 0.48 14.37 -2.40
C LYS A 187 0.89 14.19 -0.94
N SER A 188 2.07 14.69 -0.57
CA SER A 188 2.46 14.78 0.84
C SER A 188 1.48 15.67 1.60
N ASN A 189 1.10 15.21 2.79
CA ASN A 189 0.30 15.94 3.76
C ASN A 189 1.13 16.31 5.00
N GLY A 190 2.45 16.09 4.94
CA GLY A 190 3.43 16.45 5.97
C GLY A 190 3.67 15.37 7.03
N ILE A 191 4.73 15.61 7.80
CA ILE A 191 5.13 14.73 8.90
C ILE A 191 4.17 14.93 10.07
N TYR A 192 3.65 13.83 10.63
CA TYR A 192 2.74 13.85 11.77
C TYR A 192 3.30 13.16 13.01
N PHE A 193 4.43 12.47 12.88
CA PHE A 193 5.14 11.82 13.97
C PHE A 193 6.64 11.89 13.77
N THR A 194 7.39 12.19 14.83
CA THR A 194 8.86 12.17 14.86
C THR A 194 9.32 11.65 16.22
N SER A 195 10.29 10.75 16.24
CA SER A 195 11.06 10.32 17.42
C SER A 195 12.54 10.33 17.08
N GLU A 196 13.39 10.60 18.07
CA GLU A 196 14.84 10.48 17.93
C GLU A 196 15.31 9.02 17.85
N ASP A 197 14.44 8.07 18.23
CA ASP A 197 14.72 6.65 18.16
C ASP A 197 14.92 6.19 16.71
N CYS A 198 15.72 5.15 16.54
CA CYS A 198 15.88 4.43 15.28
C CYS A 198 15.27 3.03 15.43
N ILE A 199 14.48 2.62 14.45
CA ILE A 199 14.01 1.23 14.34
C ILE A 199 15.00 0.49 13.45
N ALA A 200 15.55 -0.64 13.91
CA ALA A 200 16.32 -1.54 13.06
C ALA A 200 15.40 -2.12 11.97
N GLU A 201 15.85 -2.07 10.74
CA GLU A 201 15.17 -2.71 9.58
C GLU A 201 15.43 -4.19 9.55
#